data_aecaad4242fc4689a7b7291bc8f1dc54
#
_entry.id   aecaad4242fc4689a7b7291bc8f1dc54
#
_cell.length_a   1.000
_cell.length_b   1.000
_cell.length_c   1.000
_cell.angle_alpha   90.00
_cell.angle_beta   90.00
_cell.angle_gamma   90.00
#
_symmetry.space_group_name_H-M   'P 1'
#
loop_
_entity.id
_entity.type
_entity.pdbx_description
1 polymer ?
#
loop_
_entity_poly.entity_id
_entity_poly.type
_entity_poly.pdbx_seq_one_letter_code
_entity_poly.pdbx_strand_id
1 'polypeptide(L)'
;AESGENQVVLNWKVAKNSVKYYVYQNSVLVDSTNGLSAKVQTEAGTENCFSVAGVDQYGSVGAKSDAACDKSVFSAPDSIIAMNDKRNTNLIEWAMVEGASSYNLYANGKLQTNTTKLELTLKGMKWDTEYTYYLTSLTDDGIEGPQSSEYTIRTPKIYIIEGLLLDETGDEKNVDQAKVFLYDSSGTNLLEEFVVARNGKFRFEKEIIADHYTIMAYGNGNGNGGDRVQVTN
;
A
#
# COMPACT_ATOMS: atom_id res chain seq x y z
N ALA A 1 22.75 18.79 -14.46
CA ALA A 1 22.32 17.38 -14.37
C ALA A 1 20.98 17.33 -13.65
N GLU A 2 20.16 16.38 -14.00
CA GLU A 2 18.86 16.13 -13.36
C GLU A 2 18.71 14.62 -13.16
N SER A 3 18.49 14.20 -11.93
CA SER A 3 18.31 12.78 -11.58
C SER A 3 17.07 12.21 -12.23
N GLY A 4 17.19 11.00 -12.75
CA GLY A 4 16.10 10.19 -13.26
C GLY A 4 16.24 8.74 -12.79
N GLU A 5 15.28 7.93 -13.13
CA GLU A 5 15.27 6.50 -12.80
C GLU A 5 16.41 5.78 -13.55
N ASN A 6 17.41 5.29 -12.80
CA ASN A 6 18.61 4.63 -13.32
C ASN A 6 19.33 5.43 -14.42
N GLN A 7 19.17 6.73 -14.45
CA GLN A 7 19.76 7.62 -15.45
C GLN A 7 19.92 9.04 -14.93
N VAL A 8 20.81 9.79 -15.59
CA VAL A 8 20.95 11.24 -15.39
C VAL A 8 20.72 11.92 -16.72
N VAL A 9 19.89 12.96 -16.73
CA VAL A 9 19.64 13.84 -17.89
C VAL A 9 20.56 15.04 -17.79
N LEU A 10 21.34 15.25 -18.83
CA LEU A 10 22.28 16.36 -18.95
C LEU A 10 21.76 17.37 -19.97
N ASN A 11 21.80 18.65 -19.63
CA ASN A 11 21.49 19.76 -20.52
C ASN A 11 22.64 20.78 -20.50
N TRP A 12 23.02 21.31 -21.64
CA TRP A 12 24.06 22.32 -21.76
C TRP A 12 23.75 23.42 -22.78
N LYS A 13 24.53 24.47 -22.74
CA LYS A 13 24.42 25.57 -23.70
C LYS A 13 25.35 25.33 -24.89
N VAL A 14 25.00 25.91 -26.03
CA VAL A 14 25.83 25.87 -27.24
C VAL A 14 27.25 26.40 -26.96
N ALA A 15 28.26 25.59 -27.28
CA ALA A 15 29.65 26.04 -27.32
C ALA A 15 29.98 26.60 -28.73
N LYS A 16 30.76 27.71 -28.77
CA LYS A 16 31.10 28.38 -30.00
C LYS A 16 31.84 27.44 -30.96
N ASN A 17 31.44 27.43 -32.24
CA ASN A 17 32.02 26.64 -33.34
C ASN A 17 31.87 25.12 -33.16
N SER A 18 31.08 24.63 -32.21
CA SER A 18 30.85 23.21 -32.02
C SER A 18 29.70 22.72 -32.88
N VAL A 19 29.89 21.61 -33.56
CA VAL A 19 28.91 20.88 -34.37
C VAL A 19 28.48 19.57 -33.73
N LYS A 20 29.21 19.13 -32.70
CA LYS A 20 29.01 17.88 -31.96
C LYS A 20 29.49 18.10 -30.53
N TYR A 21 29.03 17.25 -29.63
CA TYR A 21 29.42 17.24 -28.20
C TYR A 21 29.79 15.83 -27.76
N TYR A 22 30.86 15.74 -27.00
CA TYR A 22 31.27 14.54 -26.29
C TYR A 22 30.83 14.67 -24.84
N VAL A 23 30.22 13.59 -24.31
CA VAL A 23 29.75 13.50 -22.94
C VAL A 23 30.66 12.56 -22.18
N TYR A 24 31.14 13.00 -21.05
CA TYR A 24 32.02 12.25 -20.18
C TYR A 24 31.33 11.97 -18.83
N GLN A 25 31.44 10.76 -18.35
CA GLN A 25 31.03 10.32 -17.01
C GLN A 25 32.30 9.90 -16.25
N ASN A 26 32.54 10.49 -15.08
CA ASN A 26 33.74 10.23 -14.28
C ASN A 26 35.04 10.28 -15.14
N SER A 27 35.12 11.27 -16.02
CA SER A 27 36.20 11.51 -16.99
C SER A 27 36.29 10.53 -18.16
N VAL A 28 35.48 9.49 -18.23
CA VAL A 28 35.40 8.53 -19.35
C VAL A 28 34.37 9.02 -20.38
N LEU A 29 34.71 8.96 -21.67
CA LEU A 29 33.77 9.27 -22.77
C LEU A 29 32.70 8.19 -22.82
N VAL A 30 31.43 8.59 -22.67
CA VAL A 30 30.28 7.65 -22.61
C VAL A 30 29.26 7.88 -23.73
N ASP A 31 29.21 9.10 -24.28
CA ASP A 31 28.26 9.42 -25.35
C ASP A 31 28.76 10.53 -26.24
N SER A 32 28.14 10.67 -27.43
CA SER A 32 28.34 11.80 -28.33
C SER A 32 27.06 12.17 -29.08
N THR A 33 26.73 13.43 -29.11
CA THR A 33 25.48 13.95 -29.71
C THR A 33 25.71 15.29 -30.44
N ASN A 34 24.85 15.58 -31.42
CA ASN A 34 24.80 16.91 -32.05
C ASN A 34 23.78 17.82 -31.33
N GLY A 35 23.01 17.27 -30.38
CA GLY A 35 22.06 18.02 -29.57
C GLY A 35 22.70 18.72 -28.38
N LEU A 36 21.87 19.35 -27.58
CA LEU A 36 22.26 20.08 -26.37
C LEU A 36 21.82 19.34 -25.09
N SER A 37 21.50 18.05 -25.23
CA SER A 37 21.12 17.17 -24.10
C SER A 37 21.59 15.75 -24.37
N ALA A 38 21.78 14.99 -23.29
CA ALA A 38 22.03 13.55 -23.31
C ALA A 38 21.39 12.90 -22.12
N LYS A 39 21.03 11.61 -22.28
CA LYS A 39 20.61 10.72 -21.17
C LYS A 39 21.69 9.68 -20.97
N VAL A 40 22.30 9.67 -19.81
CA VAL A 40 23.35 8.71 -19.47
C VAL A 40 22.80 7.71 -18.46
N GLN A 41 22.88 6.42 -18.79
CA GLN A 41 22.51 5.36 -17.85
C GLN A 41 23.53 5.33 -16.71
N THR A 42 23.02 5.17 -15.51
CA THR A 42 23.83 5.15 -14.29
C THR A 42 23.30 4.06 -13.35
N GLU A 43 24.16 3.60 -12.47
CA GLU A 43 23.72 2.76 -11.36
C GLU A 43 23.03 3.64 -10.31
N ALA A 44 21.78 3.28 -9.96
CA ALA A 44 20.98 4.01 -8.99
C ALA A 44 21.70 4.10 -7.62
N GLY A 45 21.53 5.22 -6.94
CA GLY A 45 22.17 5.46 -5.66
C GLY A 45 23.67 5.79 -5.73
N THR A 46 24.30 5.71 -6.92
CA THR A 46 25.73 6.02 -7.11
C THR A 46 25.91 7.44 -7.65
N GLU A 47 26.76 8.23 -7.00
CA GLU A 47 27.10 9.56 -7.48
C GLU A 47 27.99 9.49 -8.72
N ASN A 48 27.61 10.18 -9.77
CA ASN A 48 28.35 10.31 -11.01
C ASN A 48 28.57 11.78 -11.38
N CYS A 49 29.79 12.09 -11.83
CA CYS A 49 30.15 13.44 -12.26
C CYS A 49 30.27 13.49 -13.77
N PHE A 50 29.62 14.46 -14.40
CA PHE A 50 29.52 14.59 -15.84
C PHE A 50 30.18 15.88 -16.31
N SER A 51 30.83 15.82 -17.48
CA SER A 51 31.32 17.00 -18.19
C SER A 51 31.09 16.86 -19.69
N VAL A 52 31.01 17.97 -20.40
CA VAL A 52 30.76 18.01 -21.83
C VAL A 52 31.84 18.84 -22.54
N ALA A 53 32.31 18.35 -23.68
CA ALA A 53 33.22 19.10 -24.55
C ALA A 53 32.64 19.28 -25.95
N GLY A 54 32.70 20.47 -26.49
CA GLY A 54 32.34 20.75 -27.88
C GLY A 54 33.39 20.23 -28.86
N VAL A 55 32.94 19.76 -30.02
CA VAL A 55 33.79 19.28 -31.12
C VAL A 55 33.48 20.11 -32.37
N ASP A 56 34.50 20.67 -33.01
CA ASP A 56 34.33 21.47 -34.20
C ASP A 56 34.14 20.60 -35.48
N GLN A 57 33.94 21.25 -36.62
CA GLN A 57 33.74 20.57 -37.91
C GLN A 57 34.99 19.80 -38.41
N TYR A 58 36.16 20.05 -37.82
CA TYR A 58 37.41 19.37 -38.15
C TYR A 58 37.74 18.23 -37.20
N GLY A 59 36.88 18.01 -36.20
CA GLY A 59 37.05 16.93 -35.19
C GLY A 59 37.91 17.36 -34.00
N SER A 60 38.29 18.63 -33.88
CA SER A 60 39.05 19.13 -32.75
C SER A 60 38.15 19.24 -31.50
N VAL A 61 38.58 18.69 -30.39
CA VAL A 61 37.85 18.69 -29.13
C VAL A 61 38.26 19.88 -28.27
N GLY A 62 37.31 20.69 -27.88
CA GLY A 62 37.50 21.81 -26.95
C GLY A 62 37.71 21.40 -25.51
N ALA A 63 37.85 22.38 -24.64
CA ALA A 63 37.93 22.13 -23.19
C ALA A 63 36.62 21.53 -22.68
N LYS A 64 36.74 20.63 -21.70
CA LYS A 64 35.58 20.12 -20.97
C LYS A 64 34.97 21.24 -20.12
N SER A 65 33.65 21.18 -19.94
CA SER A 65 32.96 22.00 -18.95
C SER A 65 33.40 21.66 -17.54
N ASP A 66 33.07 22.50 -16.57
CA ASP A 66 33.06 22.10 -15.16
C ASP A 66 32.20 20.87 -14.97
N ALA A 67 32.57 20.02 -14.00
CA ALA A 67 31.82 18.82 -13.70
C ALA A 67 30.51 19.16 -12.98
N ALA A 68 29.41 18.54 -13.43
CA ALA A 68 28.14 18.52 -12.73
C ALA A 68 27.92 17.10 -12.20
N CYS A 69 27.87 16.95 -10.87
CA CYS A 69 27.66 15.65 -10.25
C CYS A 69 26.19 15.49 -9.86
N ASP A 70 25.69 14.27 -10.00
CA ASP A 70 24.33 13.91 -9.62
C ASP A 70 24.24 12.40 -9.35
N LYS A 71 23.18 12.01 -8.64
CA LYS A 71 22.92 10.63 -8.23
C LYS A 71 21.54 10.24 -8.77
N SER A 72 21.48 9.22 -9.63
CA SER A 72 20.21 8.71 -10.12
C SER A 72 19.41 8.05 -8.98
N VAL A 73 18.09 8.07 -9.12
CA VAL A 73 17.19 7.42 -8.17
C VAL A 73 16.88 5.99 -8.60
N PHE A 74 16.44 5.18 -7.66
CA PHE A 74 15.94 3.84 -7.94
C PHE A 74 14.63 3.91 -8.73
N SER A 75 14.30 2.81 -9.41
CA SER A 75 13.00 2.66 -10.05
C SER A 75 11.87 2.65 -9.01
N ALA A 76 10.66 2.92 -9.50
CA ALA A 76 9.47 2.76 -8.70
C ALA A 76 9.35 1.29 -8.23
N PRO A 77 8.95 1.03 -6.97
CA PRO A 77 8.59 -0.31 -6.54
C PRO A 77 7.49 -0.88 -7.43
N ASP A 78 7.58 -2.16 -7.77
CA ASP A 78 6.62 -2.87 -8.59
C ASP A 78 5.83 -3.88 -7.76
N SER A 79 4.77 -4.44 -8.35
CA SER A 79 3.99 -5.53 -7.77
C SER A 79 3.43 -5.24 -6.37
N ILE A 80 3.01 -3.99 -6.12
CA ILE A 80 2.31 -3.67 -4.88
C ILE A 80 0.97 -4.40 -4.82
N ILE A 81 0.73 -5.08 -3.70
CA ILE A 81 -0.53 -5.75 -3.38
C ILE A 81 -0.98 -5.31 -1.99
N ALA A 82 -2.25 -5.02 -1.84
CA ALA A 82 -2.86 -4.79 -0.54
C ALA A 82 -4.03 -5.74 -0.33
N MET A 83 -4.15 -6.31 0.85
CA MET A 83 -5.23 -7.22 1.20
C MET A 83 -5.73 -6.96 2.63
N ASN A 84 -7.00 -7.24 2.86
CA ASN A 84 -7.55 -7.26 4.21
C ASN A 84 -7.09 -8.56 4.89
N ASP A 85 -6.15 -8.45 5.84
CA ASP A 85 -5.60 -9.61 6.56
C ASP A 85 -6.51 -10.06 7.71
N LYS A 86 -6.95 -9.10 8.51
CA LYS A 86 -7.82 -9.32 9.67
C LYS A 86 -8.79 -8.16 9.80
N ARG A 87 -9.71 -8.27 10.77
CA ARG A 87 -10.60 -7.15 11.11
C ARG A 87 -9.79 -5.87 11.29
N ASN A 88 -10.14 -4.82 10.57
CA ASN A 88 -9.53 -3.49 10.56
C ASN A 88 -8.00 -3.46 10.38
N THR A 89 -7.44 -4.40 9.64
CA THR A 89 -6.03 -4.40 9.26
C THR A 89 -5.87 -4.62 7.76
N ASN A 90 -4.91 -3.91 7.15
CA ASN A 90 -4.50 -4.14 5.78
C ASN A 90 -3.03 -4.60 5.77
N LEU A 91 -2.77 -5.72 5.13
CA LEU A 91 -1.41 -6.17 4.79
C LEU A 91 -1.06 -5.62 3.41
N ILE A 92 0.08 -4.96 3.32
CA ILE A 92 0.63 -4.44 2.08
C ILE A 92 1.97 -5.12 1.83
N GLU A 93 2.14 -5.67 0.63
CA GLU A 93 3.36 -6.36 0.18
C GLU A 93 3.82 -5.78 -1.15
N TRP A 94 5.13 -5.82 -1.41
CA TRP A 94 5.71 -5.32 -2.66
C TRP A 94 6.99 -6.06 -3.02
N ALA A 95 7.40 -5.94 -4.30
CA ALA A 95 8.66 -6.49 -4.76
C ALA A 95 9.85 -5.64 -4.32
N MET A 96 10.97 -6.29 -4.07
CA MET A 96 12.24 -5.61 -3.77
C MET A 96 12.73 -4.82 -5.00
N VAL A 97 13.16 -3.60 -4.76
CA VAL A 97 13.96 -2.81 -5.71
C VAL A 97 15.42 -3.02 -5.34
N GLU A 98 16.20 -3.55 -6.28
CA GLU A 98 17.61 -3.87 -6.06
C GLU A 98 18.40 -2.62 -5.66
N GLY A 99 19.17 -2.72 -4.58
CA GLY A 99 19.99 -1.65 -4.04
C GLY A 99 19.22 -0.60 -3.23
N ALA A 100 17.89 -0.60 -3.21
CA ALA A 100 17.13 0.35 -2.40
C ALA A 100 17.42 0.15 -0.89
N SER A 101 17.68 1.24 -0.19
CA SER A 101 17.96 1.23 1.25
C SER A 101 16.71 1.09 2.10
N SER A 102 15.60 1.69 1.64
CA SER A 102 14.31 1.65 2.33
C SER A 102 13.17 2.05 1.40
N TYR A 103 11.95 1.97 1.92
CA TYR A 103 10.72 2.31 1.21
C TYR A 103 9.86 3.24 2.05
N ASN A 104 9.28 4.25 1.41
CA ASN A 104 8.21 5.02 1.99
C ASN A 104 6.87 4.44 1.54
N LEU A 105 6.00 4.07 2.50
CA LEU A 105 4.62 3.67 2.22
C LEU A 105 3.68 4.85 2.45
N TYR A 106 2.87 5.13 1.45
CA TYR A 106 1.83 6.15 1.49
C TYR A 106 0.44 5.52 1.48
N ALA A 107 -0.48 6.10 2.25
CA ALA A 107 -1.90 5.79 2.21
C ALA A 107 -2.69 7.07 2.03
N ASN A 108 -3.56 7.13 1.02
CA ASN A 108 -4.35 8.31 0.66
C ASN A 108 -3.49 9.58 0.56
N GLY A 109 -2.33 9.48 -0.09
CA GLY A 109 -1.37 10.58 -0.28
C GLY A 109 -0.57 11.00 0.96
N LYS A 110 -0.72 10.30 2.10
CA LYS A 110 0.03 10.60 3.33
C LYS A 110 1.05 9.53 3.62
N LEU A 111 2.28 9.93 3.91
CA LEU A 111 3.33 9.05 4.40
C LEU A 111 2.87 8.37 5.71
N GLN A 112 2.86 7.05 5.70
CA GLN A 112 2.53 6.23 6.87
C GLN A 112 3.78 5.85 7.63
N THR A 113 4.80 5.40 6.91
CA THR A 113 6.06 4.95 7.50
C THR A 113 7.15 4.84 6.45
N ASN A 114 8.40 4.86 6.92
CA ASN A 114 9.57 4.37 6.20
C ASN A 114 9.93 2.99 6.76
N THR A 115 10.32 2.06 5.90
CA THR A 115 10.64 0.69 6.29
C THR A 115 11.67 0.05 5.35
N THR A 116 12.45 -0.87 5.89
CA THR A 116 13.37 -1.74 5.11
C THR A 116 12.74 -3.10 4.79
N LYS A 117 11.53 -3.35 5.28
CA LYS A 117 10.79 -4.60 5.01
C LYS A 117 10.10 -4.52 3.66
N LEU A 118 9.68 -5.66 3.14
CA LEU A 118 8.92 -5.79 1.91
C LEU A 118 7.42 -6.06 2.17
N GLU A 119 7.04 -6.01 3.43
CA GLU A 119 5.65 -6.13 3.88
C GLU A 119 5.37 -5.22 5.06
N LEU A 120 4.14 -4.78 5.19
CA LEU A 120 3.68 -3.98 6.32
C LEU A 120 2.21 -4.23 6.62
N THR A 121 1.89 -4.43 7.90
CA THR A 121 0.50 -4.49 8.37
C THR A 121 0.09 -3.16 8.99
N LEU A 122 -0.84 -2.47 8.37
CA LEU A 122 -1.48 -1.27 8.92
C LEU A 122 -2.69 -1.69 9.76
N LYS A 123 -2.78 -1.17 10.98
CA LYS A 123 -3.84 -1.48 11.96
C LYS A 123 -4.76 -0.29 12.18
N GLY A 124 -5.96 -0.54 12.71
CA GLY A 124 -6.91 0.51 13.04
C GLY A 124 -7.58 1.12 11.81
N MET A 125 -7.67 0.38 10.72
CA MET A 125 -8.36 0.81 9.51
C MET A 125 -9.85 1.00 9.82
N LYS A 126 -10.44 2.05 9.29
CA LYS A 126 -11.88 2.27 9.38
C LYS A 126 -12.61 1.24 8.53
N TRP A 127 -13.76 0.79 9.00
CA TRP A 127 -14.63 -0.10 8.24
C TRP A 127 -15.24 0.59 7.03
N ASP A 128 -15.57 -0.17 5.99
CA ASP A 128 -16.24 0.29 4.77
C ASP A 128 -15.57 1.53 4.15
N THR A 129 -14.25 1.59 4.21
CA THR A 129 -13.45 2.74 3.79
C THR A 129 -12.46 2.33 2.71
N GLU A 130 -12.35 3.14 1.68
CA GLU A 130 -11.40 2.96 0.60
C GLU A 130 -10.04 3.55 0.99
N TYR A 131 -8.97 2.79 0.73
CA TYR A 131 -7.59 3.19 0.93
C TYR A 131 -6.81 2.96 -0.36
N THR A 132 -6.10 3.98 -0.80
CA THR A 132 -5.19 3.92 -1.94
C THR A 132 -3.76 3.97 -1.44
N TYR A 133 -2.97 2.97 -1.80
CA TYR A 133 -1.58 2.80 -1.39
C TYR A 133 -0.65 2.99 -2.58
N TYR A 134 0.50 3.60 -2.33
CA TYR A 134 1.66 3.58 -3.21
C TYR A 134 2.95 3.62 -2.39
N LEU A 135 4.06 3.26 -3.02
CA LEU A 135 5.39 3.27 -2.43
C LEU A 135 6.37 4.04 -3.29
N THR A 136 7.43 4.48 -2.65
CA THR A 136 8.64 4.96 -3.29
C THR A 136 9.84 4.23 -2.71
N SER A 137 10.89 4.03 -3.49
CA SER A 137 12.17 3.52 -3.03
C SER A 137 13.11 4.67 -2.69
N LEU A 138 14.00 4.48 -1.71
CA LEU A 138 14.94 5.49 -1.26
C LEU A 138 16.38 5.02 -1.44
N THR A 139 17.27 5.96 -1.76
CA THR A 139 18.71 5.78 -1.69
C THR A 139 19.18 5.78 -0.21
N ASP A 140 20.44 5.44 0.03
CA ASP A 140 21.04 5.42 1.38
C ASP A 140 21.13 6.82 2.03
N ASP A 141 21.19 7.87 1.23
CA ASP A 141 21.13 9.28 1.66
C ASP A 141 19.71 9.86 1.66
N GLY A 142 18.69 9.03 1.43
CA GLY A 142 17.27 9.39 1.57
C GLY A 142 16.67 10.11 0.37
N ILE A 143 17.32 10.08 -0.80
CA ILE A 143 16.71 10.60 -2.03
C ILE A 143 15.61 9.66 -2.48
N GLU A 144 14.42 10.20 -2.66
CA GLU A 144 13.22 9.46 -3.00
C GLU A 144 13.06 9.31 -4.51
N GLY A 145 12.84 8.08 -4.96
CA GLY A 145 12.54 7.76 -6.36
C GLY A 145 11.07 8.00 -6.72
N PRO A 146 10.67 7.66 -7.96
CA PRO A 146 9.28 7.80 -8.40
C PRO A 146 8.34 6.86 -7.63
N GLN A 147 7.08 7.26 -7.56
CA GLN A 147 6.05 6.44 -6.92
C GLN A 147 5.69 5.22 -7.78
N SER A 148 5.34 4.14 -7.11
CA SER A 148 4.74 2.95 -7.72
C SER A 148 3.38 3.25 -8.35
N SER A 149 2.83 2.30 -9.10
CA SER A 149 1.41 2.28 -9.38
C SER A 149 0.61 2.30 -8.08
N GLU A 150 -0.56 2.94 -8.11
CA GLU A 150 -1.47 2.95 -6.98
C GLU A 150 -2.25 1.64 -6.89
N TYR A 151 -2.44 1.15 -5.68
CA TYR A 151 -3.30 0.01 -5.38
C TYR A 151 -4.40 0.42 -4.41
N THR A 152 -5.65 0.25 -4.84
CA THR A 152 -6.82 0.63 -4.05
C THR A 152 -7.54 -0.60 -3.52
N ILE A 153 -7.84 -0.59 -2.22
CA ILE A 153 -8.60 -1.63 -1.55
C ILE A 153 -9.65 -0.99 -0.64
N ARG A 154 -10.82 -1.62 -0.55
CA ARG A 154 -11.86 -1.23 0.39
C ARG A 154 -11.86 -2.19 1.59
N THR A 155 -11.82 -1.64 2.80
CA THR A 155 -11.98 -2.43 4.02
C THR A 155 -13.39 -3.00 4.10
N PRO A 156 -13.55 -4.19 4.73
CA PRO A 156 -14.85 -4.81 4.87
C PRO A 156 -15.88 -3.89 5.54
N LYS A 157 -17.11 -4.03 5.13
CA LYS A 157 -18.24 -3.49 5.87
C LYS A 157 -18.61 -4.48 6.95
N ILE A 158 -18.78 -4.02 8.18
CA ILE A 158 -19.32 -4.86 9.25
C ILE A 158 -20.74 -4.44 9.59
N TYR A 159 -21.54 -5.41 9.99
CA TYR A 159 -22.83 -5.19 10.63
C TYR A 159 -22.73 -5.54 12.10
N ILE A 160 -23.44 -4.75 12.88
CA ILE A 160 -23.72 -5.04 14.27
C ILE A 160 -25.11 -5.64 14.32
N ILE A 161 -25.20 -6.88 14.77
CA ILE A 161 -26.47 -7.57 15.03
C ILE A 161 -26.62 -7.63 16.54
N GLU A 162 -27.53 -6.85 17.09
CA GLU A 162 -27.77 -6.79 18.53
C GLU A 162 -29.24 -6.94 18.84
N GLY A 163 -29.53 -7.47 20.00
CA GLY A 163 -30.87 -7.66 20.46
C GLY A 163 -30.99 -7.89 21.95
N LEU A 164 -32.21 -8.08 22.36
CA LEU A 164 -32.60 -8.40 23.74
C LEU A 164 -33.35 -9.75 23.72
N LEU A 165 -32.81 -10.71 24.43
CA LEU A 165 -33.49 -11.98 24.66
C LEU A 165 -34.36 -11.87 25.94
N LEU A 166 -35.62 -12.22 25.80
CA LEU A 166 -36.60 -12.26 26.88
C LEU A 166 -37.16 -13.69 27.00
N ASP A 167 -37.61 -14.06 28.18
CA ASP A 167 -38.41 -15.29 28.35
C ASP A 167 -39.87 -15.11 27.85
N GLU A 168 -40.65 -16.16 27.90
CA GLU A 168 -42.07 -16.14 27.47
C GLU A 168 -42.94 -15.16 28.26
N THR A 169 -42.48 -14.71 29.42
CA THR A 169 -43.19 -13.72 30.25
C THR A 169 -42.72 -12.28 29.98
N GLY A 170 -41.70 -12.13 29.15
CA GLY A 170 -41.09 -10.82 28.84
C GLY A 170 -40.05 -10.37 29.86
N ASP A 171 -39.50 -11.29 30.70
CA ASP A 171 -38.49 -10.98 31.70
C ASP A 171 -37.08 -11.35 31.19
N GLU A 172 -36.16 -10.40 31.25
CA GLU A 172 -34.76 -10.60 30.85
C GLU A 172 -33.94 -11.40 31.87
N LYS A 173 -34.37 -11.47 33.13
CA LYS A 173 -33.63 -12.13 34.21
C LYS A 173 -33.62 -13.64 34.10
N ASN A 174 -34.59 -14.23 33.43
CA ASN A 174 -34.72 -15.67 33.29
C ASN A 174 -33.92 -16.24 32.11
N VAL A 175 -33.23 -15.36 31.31
CA VAL A 175 -32.43 -15.78 30.17
C VAL A 175 -30.92 -15.81 30.44
N ASP A 176 -30.51 -15.65 31.73
CA ASP A 176 -29.11 -15.75 32.11
C ASP A 176 -28.51 -17.10 31.67
N GLN A 177 -27.32 -17.07 31.06
CA GLN A 177 -26.66 -18.23 30.45
C GLN A 177 -27.40 -18.86 29.25
N ALA A 178 -28.48 -18.26 28.75
CA ALA A 178 -29.05 -18.67 27.46
C ALA A 178 -28.03 -18.44 26.34
N LYS A 179 -28.16 -19.22 25.28
CA LYS A 179 -27.25 -19.12 24.13
C LYS A 179 -27.98 -18.55 22.92
N VAL A 180 -27.36 -17.60 22.28
CA VAL A 180 -27.79 -17.06 20.97
C VAL A 180 -26.77 -17.46 19.93
N PHE A 181 -27.24 -18.03 18.84
CA PHE A 181 -26.45 -18.55 17.75
C PHE A 181 -26.73 -17.74 16.49
N LEU A 182 -25.66 -17.31 15.85
CA LEU A 182 -25.72 -16.65 14.54
C LEU A 182 -25.34 -17.66 13.46
N TYR A 183 -26.24 -17.86 12.50
CA TYR A 183 -26.04 -18.71 11.35
C TYR A 183 -26.00 -17.87 10.06
N ASP A 184 -25.47 -18.45 9.00
CA ASP A 184 -25.57 -17.90 7.65
C ASP A 184 -27.03 -17.80 7.16
N SER A 185 -27.21 -17.29 5.95
CA SER A 185 -28.53 -17.14 5.33
C SER A 185 -29.30 -18.45 5.14
N SER A 186 -28.58 -19.58 5.03
CA SER A 186 -29.21 -20.91 4.93
C SER A 186 -29.73 -21.44 6.27
N GLY A 187 -29.24 -20.89 7.38
CA GLY A 187 -29.51 -21.35 8.74
C GLY A 187 -28.85 -22.68 9.10
N THR A 188 -27.83 -23.10 8.33
CA THR A 188 -27.15 -24.39 8.51
C THR A 188 -25.72 -24.25 9.02
N ASN A 189 -25.00 -23.21 8.61
CA ASN A 189 -23.62 -23.00 9.04
C ASN A 189 -23.58 -22.04 10.23
N LEU A 190 -23.14 -22.55 11.39
CA LEU A 190 -22.93 -21.73 12.58
C LEU A 190 -21.74 -20.78 12.36
N LEU A 191 -21.99 -19.50 12.51
CA LEU A 191 -20.98 -18.44 12.38
C LEU A 191 -20.43 -18.01 13.73
N GLU A 192 -21.29 -17.90 14.75
CA GLU A 192 -20.90 -17.46 16.09
C GLU A 192 -21.91 -17.88 17.15
N GLU A 193 -21.42 -18.09 18.37
CA GLU A 193 -22.22 -18.35 19.55
C GLU A 193 -22.01 -17.24 20.58
N PHE A 194 -23.07 -16.76 21.21
CA PHE A 194 -23.02 -15.77 22.27
C PHE A 194 -23.77 -16.28 23.51
N VAL A 195 -23.12 -16.22 24.67
CA VAL A 195 -23.76 -16.55 25.95
C VAL A 195 -24.33 -15.29 26.57
N VAL A 196 -25.62 -15.24 26.75
CA VAL A 196 -26.36 -14.08 27.24
C VAL A 196 -26.18 -13.92 28.73
N ALA A 197 -25.91 -12.71 29.20
CA ALA A 197 -25.89 -12.34 30.59
C ALA A 197 -27.32 -12.02 31.09
N ARG A 198 -27.48 -11.79 32.43
CA ARG A 198 -28.77 -11.50 33.08
C ARG A 198 -29.58 -10.34 32.50
N ASN A 199 -28.92 -9.44 31.73
CA ASN A 199 -29.60 -8.32 31.08
C ASN A 199 -30.21 -8.69 29.73
N GLY A 200 -30.17 -9.95 29.32
CA GLY A 200 -30.74 -10.45 28.09
C GLY A 200 -30.05 -9.96 26.79
N LYS A 201 -29.08 -9.05 26.87
CA LYS A 201 -28.47 -8.43 25.71
C LYS A 201 -27.47 -9.35 25.03
N PHE A 202 -27.52 -9.36 23.71
CA PHE A 202 -26.51 -10.00 22.87
C PHE A 202 -26.07 -9.07 21.75
N ARG A 203 -24.84 -9.29 21.22
CA ARG A 203 -24.26 -8.49 20.15
C ARG A 203 -23.27 -9.31 19.34
N PHE A 204 -23.45 -9.36 18.03
CA PHE A 204 -22.51 -9.91 17.08
C PHE A 204 -21.95 -8.81 16.20
N GLU A 205 -20.68 -8.89 15.87
CA GLU A 205 -20.03 -8.02 14.89
C GLU A 205 -19.50 -8.90 13.75
N LYS A 206 -20.06 -8.77 12.57
CA LYS A 206 -19.71 -9.60 11.41
C LYS A 206 -19.41 -8.79 10.18
N GLU A 207 -18.39 -9.22 9.44
CA GLU A 207 -18.22 -8.83 8.06
C GLU A 207 -19.43 -9.29 7.25
N ILE A 208 -19.86 -8.46 6.29
CA ILE A 208 -20.97 -8.86 5.41
C ILE A 208 -20.49 -9.95 4.48
N ILE A 209 -21.03 -11.13 4.67
CA ILE A 209 -20.89 -12.25 3.75
C ILE A 209 -22.20 -12.50 3.01
N ALA A 210 -23.34 -12.05 3.58
CA ALA A 210 -24.67 -12.23 3.00
C ALA A 210 -25.64 -11.14 3.48
N ASP A 211 -26.71 -10.92 2.71
CA ASP A 211 -27.77 -9.96 3.03
C ASP A 211 -28.67 -10.39 4.18
N HIS A 212 -28.58 -11.65 4.59
CA HIS A 212 -29.44 -12.28 5.60
C HIS A 212 -28.66 -13.18 6.52
N TYR A 213 -29.05 -13.21 7.79
CA TYR A 213 -28.56 -14.13 8.80
C TYR A 213 -29.72 -14.77 9.55
N THR A 214 -29.53 -15.99 10.04
CA THR A 214 -30.48 -16.65 10.92
C THR A 214 -29.99 -16.59 12.35
N ILE A 215 -30.81 -16.11 13.27
CA ILE A 215 -30.53 -16.09 14.70
C ILE A 215 -31.42 -17.16 15.37
N MET A 216 -30.80 -17.98 16.21
CA MET A 216 -31.50 -18.96 17.07
C MET A 216 -31.12 -18.71 18.53
N ALA A 217 -32.08 -18.77 19.41
CA ALA A 217 -31.86 -18.69 20.84
C ALA A 217 -32.33 -19.98 21.54
N TYR A 218 -31.55 -20.42 22.53
CA TYR A 218 -31.87 -21.57 23.37
C TYR A 218 -31.76 -21.17 24.83
N GLY A 219 -32.83 -21.32 25.55
CA GLY A 219 -32.87 -21.08 26.98
C GLY A 219 -32.16 -22.18 27.80
N ASN A 220 -31.84 -21.88 29.07
CA ASN A 220 -31.23 -22.83 30.01
C ASN A 220 -32.21 -23.88 30.55
N GLY A 221 -33.45 -23.89 30.12
CA GLY A 221 -34.46 -24.85 30.57
C GLY A 221 -34.36 -26.18 29.81
N ASN A 222 -34.71 -27.29 30.51
CA ASN A 222 -34.79 -28.65 29.97
C ASN A 222 -35.87 -28.85 28.86
N GLY A 223 -36.19 -27.82 28.08
CA GLY A 223 -37.23 -27.83 27.04
C GLY A 223 -36.65 -27.79 25.64
N ASN A 224 -37.13 -28.67 24.78
CA ASN A 224 -36.82 -28.81 23.36
C ASN A 224 -37.38 -27.67 22.50
N GLY A 225 -37.34 -26.43 22.91
CA GLY A 225 -37.90 -25.30 22.22
C GLY A 225 -36.89 -24.20 21.91
N GLY A 226 -36.26 -24.25 20.74
CA GLY A 226 -35.56 -23.11 20.22
C GLY A 226 -36.47 -22.40 19.21
N ASP A 227 -36.86 -21.16 19.50
CA ASP A 227 -37.54 -20.33 18.52
C ASP A 227 -36.55 -19.77 17.49
N ARG A 228 -36.86 -19.98 16.23
CA ARG A 228 -36.11 -19.37 15.11
C ARG A 228 -36.60 -17.96 14.88
N VAL A 229 -35.74 -17.00 15.10
CA VAL A 229 -35.98 -15.61 14.68
C VAL A 229 -35.14 -15.33 13.45
N GLN A 230 -35.78 -15.06 12.32
CA GLN A 230 -35.10 -14.62 11.12
C GLN A 230 -35.08 -13.09 11.12
N VAL A 231 -33.89 -12.52 11.12
CA VAL A 231 -33.70 -11.06 11.02
C VAL A 231 -33.33 -10.74 9.58
N THR A 232 -34.18 -9.99 8.91
CA THR A 232 -33.90 -9.38 7.60
C THR A 232 -33.52 -7.92 7.80
N ASN A 233 -32.43 -7.49 7.17
CA ASN A 233 -32.05 -6.06 7.11
C ASN A 233 -32.90 -5.29 6.12
#